data_81719b720c6a0119ca6369782f12366a
#
_entry.id   81719b720c6a0119ca6369782f12366a
#
_cell.length_a   1.000
_cell.length_b   1.000
_cell.length_c   1.000
_cell.angle_alpha   90.00
_cell.angle_beta   90.00
_cell.angle_gamma   90.00
#
_symmetry.space_group_name_H-M   'P 1'
#
loop_
_entity.id
_entity.type
_entity.pdbx_description
1 polymer ?
#
loop_
_entity_poly.entity_id
_entity_poly.type
_entity_poly.pdbx_seq_one_letter_code
_entity_poly.pdbx_strand_id
1 'polypeptide(L)'
;ISESSTLPAVCGRVCPQEKQCEAQCIHLKMGKEAVAIGYLERFVADNSELKIENQKSKVGKKVAVVGSGPAGLAFAGDMAKYGYDVTVFEALHEIGGVLKYGSPEFRLPKDKVVAAEIQSVKDLGVKIETNVIAGRTITIDYLLDEEGFDAVFVGSGAGLPRFMNIPGEHYNGVFSANEFLTRNNLMKAYRNDYDTPIHTGDKVVVVGGGNVAMDAARTALRLGAETTIVYRRTEKELPARAEEVHHAKEEGIQFAMLTNPVEVIGDENG
;
A
#
# COMPACT_ATOMS: atom_id res chain seq x y z
N ILE A 1 21.75 2.91 -4.07
CA ILE A 1 20.43 2.77 -3.41
C ILE A 1 20.04 1.31 -3.28
N SER A 2 20.08 0.53 -4.34
CA SER A 2 19.64 -0.88 -4.37
C SER A 2 20.36 -1.81 -3.38
N GLU A 3 21.55 -1.47 -2.92
CA GLU A 3 22.26 -2.19 -1.85
C GLU A 3 21.54 -2.04 -0.50
N SER A 4 20.97 -0.88 -0.23
CA SER A 4 20.40 -0.50 1.06
C SER A 4 18.86 -0.45 1.07
N SER A 5 18.23 -0.32 -0.08
CA SER A 5 16.76 -0.27 -0.23
C SER A 5 16.33 -1.24 -1.33
N THR A 6 15.43 -2.15 -0.98
CA THR A 6 14.89 -3.14 -1.94
C THR A 6 13.80 -2.55 -2.82
N LEU A 7 13.09 -1.50 -2.33
CA LEU A 7 11.95 -0.88 -3.00
C LEU A 7 12.11 0.65 -3.12
N PRO A 8 13.17 1.17 -3.74
CA PRO A 8 13.46 2.61 -3.75
C PRO A 8 12.43 3.43 -4.53
N ALA A 9 11.92 2.93 -5.65
CA ALA A 9 10.93 3.63 -6.45
C ALA A 9 9.55 3.71 -5.76
N VAL A 10 9.18 2.70 -4.99
CA VAL A 10 8.01 2.70 -4.11
C VAL A 10 8.22 3.66 -2.95
N CYS A 11 9.34 3.55 -2.23
CA CYS A 11 9.64 4.40 -1.07
C CYS A 11 9.66 5.88 -1.46
N GLY A 12 10.30 6.25 -2.56
CA GLY A 12 10.35 7.62 -3.05
C GLY A 12 8.98 8.23 -3.38
N ARG A 13 7.93 7.38 -3.57
CA ARG A 13 6.57 7.83 -3.88
C ARG A 13 5.61 7.83 -2.71
N VAL A 14 5.66 6.80 -1.86
CA VAL A 14 4.59 6.57 -0.88
C VAL A 14 5.04 6.60 0.58
N CYS A 15 6.33 6.55 0.86
CA CYS A 15 6.86 6.66 2.22
C CYS A 15 6.61 8.07 2.77
N PRO A 16 6.15 8.24 4.03
CA PRO A 16 5.92 9.55 4.63
C PRO A 16 7.24 10.19 5.14
N GLN A 17 8.16 10.48 4.22
CA GLN A 17 9.51 10.98 4.51
C GLN A 17 9.47 12.26 5.35
N GLU A 18 8.51 13.16 5.09
CA GLU A 18 8.32 14.41 5.81
C GLU A 18 8.07 14.24 7.32
N LYS A 19 7.59 13.05 7.73
CA LYS A 19 7.34 12.68 9.14
C LYS A 19 8.41 11.76 9.73
N GLN A 20 9.33 11.27 8.92
CA GLN A 20 10.37 10.31 9.28
C GLN A 20 11.77 10.88 9.08
N CYS A 21 12.47 10.49 8.01
CA CYS A 21 13.87 10.87 7.77
C CYS A 21 14.04 12.38 7.54
N GLU A 22 13.14 13.02 6.81
CA GLU A 22 13.21 14.47 6.55
C GLU A 22 12.93 15.28 7.83
N ALA A 23 11.98 14.83 8.69
CA ALA A 23 11.71 15.47 9.98
C ALA A 23 12.91 15.44 10.96
N GLN A 24 13.86 14.53 10.75
CA GLN A 24 15.07 14.41 11.56
C GLN A 24 16.31 15.04 10.90
N CYS A 25 16.13 15.69 9.75
CA CYS A 25 17.23 16.25 8.99
C CYS A 25 17.99 17.32 9.80
N ILE A 26 19.32 17.23 9.80
CA ILE A 26 20.18 18.18 10.52
C ILE A 26 20.01 19.62 10.01
N HIS A 27 19.66 19.81 8.73
CA HIS A 27 19.41 21.11 8.16
C HIS A 27 18.29 21.88 8.88
N LEU A 28 17.25 21.19 9.35
CA LEU A 28 16.17 21.81 10.15
C LEU A 28 16.70 22.45 11.44
N LYS A 29 17.69 21.79 12.08
CA LYS A 29 18.37 22.35 13.29
C LYS A 29 19.22 23.58 12.97
N MET A 30 19.59 23.75 11.71
CA MET A 30 20.36 24.91 11.21
C MET A 30 19.44 26.01 10.64
N GLY A 31 18.12 25.89 10.79
CA GLY A 31 17.15 26.84 10.24
C GLY A 31 17.03 26.80 8.72
N LYS A 32 17.42 25.69 8.08
CA LYS A 32 17.33 25.45 6.64
C LYS A 32 16.24 24.42 6.35
N GLU A 33 15.83 24.31 5.09
CA GLU A 33 14.93 23.24 4.64
C GLU A 33 15.60 21.87 4.76
N ALA A 34 14.79 20.83 5.00
CA ALA A 34 15.26 19.46 5.02
C ALA A 34 15.76 19.05 3.62
N VAL A 35 16.72 18.13 3.58
CA VAL A 35 17.07 17.47 2.31
C VAL A 35 15.87 16.68 1.84
N ALA A 36 15.45 16.90 0.60
CA ALA A 36 14.28 16.25 -0.02
C ALA A 36 14.58 14.78 -0.39
N ILE A 37 14.73 13.93 0.64
CA ILE A 37 15.19 12.53 0.52
C ILE A 37 14.25 11.74 -0.38
N GLY A 38 12.94 11.88 -0.19
CA GLY A 38 11.95 11.18 -0.99
C GLY A 38 12.01 11.53 -2.48
N TYR A 39 12.11 12.81 -2.81
CA TYR A 39 12.25 13.25 -4.21
C TYR A 39 13.57 12.79 -4.84
N LEU A 40 14.67 12.82 -4.09
CA LEU A 40 15.96 12.34 -4.56
C LEU A 40 15.95 10.82 -4.79
N GLU A 41 15.37 10.05 -3.88
CA GLU A 41 15.22 8.60 -4.02
C GLU A 41 14.37 8.27 -5.25
N ARG A 42 13.23 8.96 -5.42
CA ARG A 42 12.37 8.82 -6.60
C ARG A 42 13.13 9.16 -7.89
N PHE A 43 13.82 10.30 -7.92
CA PHE A 43 14.56 10.74 -9.10
C PHE A 43 15.62 9.70 -9.51
N VAL A 44 16.40 9.19 -8.56
CA VAL A 44 17.42 8.19 -8.85
C VAL A 44 16.78 6.88 -9.32
N ALA A 45 15.72 6.43 -8.65
CA ALA A 45 15.03 5.20 -9.05
C ALA A 45 14.41 5.28 -10.45
N ASP A 46 13.88 6.45 -10.83
CA ASP A 46 13.25 6.67 -12.14
C ASP A 46 14.28 6.83 -13.28
N ASN A 47 15.52 7.24 -12.98
CA ASN A 47 16.55 7.55 -13.97
C ASN A 47 17.74 6.57 -13.95
N SER A 48 17.65 5.46 -13.23
CA SER A 48 18.68 4.43 -13.19
C SER A 48 18.08 3.04 -13.39
N GLU A 49 18.88 2.13 -13.94
CA GLU A 49 18.50 0.73 -14.03
C GLU A 49 18.57 0.07 -12.63
N LEU A 50 17.49 -0.62 -12.25
CA LEU A 50 17.47 -1.45 -11.05
C LEU A 50 18.30 -2.70 -11.31
N LYS A 51 19.60 -2.64 -11.04
CA LYS A 51 20.48 -3.82 -11.03
C LYS A 51 20.86 -4.14 -9.59
N ILE A 52 20.34 -5.24 -9.08
CA ILE A 52 20.75 -5.77 -7.79
C ILE A 52 21.58 -7.02 -8.08
N GLU A 53 22.88 -6.97 -7.80
CA GLU A 53 23.76 -8.13 -7.92
C GLU A 53 23.72 -8.94 -6.63
N ASN A 54 23.53 -10.24 -6.75
CA ASN A 54 23.64 -11.16 -5.63
C ASN A 54 25.12 -11.39 -5.31
N GLN A 55 25.66 -10.70 -4.31
CA GLN A 55 27.08 -10.65 -4.05
C GLN A 55 27.59 -11.69 -3.03
N LYS A 56 26.71 -12.45 -2.38
CA LYS A 56 27.12 -13.35 -1.30
C LYS A 56 26.99 -14.83 -1.68
N SER A 57 27.93 -15.64 -1.17
CA SER A 57 27.83 -17.08 -1.25
C SER A 57 26.59 -17.59 -0.53
N LYS A 58 25.97 -18.65 -1.07
CA LYS A 58 24.79 -19.27 -0.46
C LYS A 58 25.07 -19.73 0.97
N VAL A 59 24.19 -19.35 1.88
CA VAL A 59 24.25 -19.72 3.31
C VAL A 59 23.77 -21.16 3.53
N GLY A 60 22.98 -21.71 2.59
CA GLY A 60 22.41 -23.06 2.68
C GLY A 60 21.22 -23.16 3.65
N LYS A 61 20.62 -22.03 4.01
CA LYS A 61 19.43 -21.95 4.86
C LYS A 61 18.24 -21.38 4.10
N LYS A 62 17.05 -21.88 4.43
CA LYS A 62 15.77 -21.50 3.81
C LYS A 62 14.98 -20.59 4.72
N VAL A 63 14.40 -19.54 4.15
CA VAL A 63 13.51 -18.61 4.87
C VAL A 63 12.18 -18.49 4.15
N ALA A 64 11.10 -18.74 4.88
CA ALA A 64 9.75 -18.51 4.41
C ALA A 64 9.29 -17.08 4.77
N VAL A 65 8.57 -16.43 3.86
CA VAL A 65 7.98 -15.11 4.06
C VAL A 65 6.48 -15.19 3.81
N VAL A 66 5.68 -14.85 4.79
CA VAL A 66 4.21 -14.81 4.69
C VAL A 66 3.78 -13.39 4.33
N GLY A 67 3.26 -13.23 3.13
CA GLY A 67 2.80 -11.97 2.55
C GLY A 67 3.82 -11.29 1.65
N SER A 68 3.40 -10.89 0.46
CA SER A 68 4.20 -10.18 -0.55
C SER A 68 3.99 -8.66 -0.54
N GLY A 69 3.49 -8.11 0.55
CA GLY A 69 3.41 -6.66 0.73
C GLY A 69 4.81 -6.02 0.87
N PRO A 70 4.89 -4.69 1.04
CA PRO A 70 6.17 -3.98 1.09
C PRO A 70 7.12 -4.54 2.15
N ALA A 71 6.62 -4.95 3.32
CA ALA A 71 7.45 -5.55 4.37
C ALA A 71 8.03 -6.91 3.95
N GLY A 72 7.19 -7.78 3.38
CA GLY A 72 7.61 -9.09 2.91
C GLY A 72 8.60 -9.01 1.75
N LEU A 73 8.35 -8.15 0.76
CA LEU A 73 9.26 -7.95 -0.38
C LEU A 73 10.60 -7.36 0.05
N ALA A 74 10.61 -6.35 0.94
CA ALA A 74 11.83 -5.76 1.46
C ALA A 74 12.67 -6.79 2.21
N PHE A 75 12.04 -7.52 3.14
CA PHE A 75 12.70 -8.59 3.89
C PHE A 75 13.23 -9.70 2.97
N ALA A 76 12.42 -10.16 2.01
CA ALA A 76 12.81 -11.20 1.08
C ALA A 76 14.01 -10.79 0.22
N GLY A 77 14.02 -9.56 -0.29
CA GLY A 77 15.13 -9.04 -1.06
C GLY A 77 16.42 -8.93 -0.23
N ASP A 78 16.34 -8.45 1.00
CA ASP A 78 17.51 -8.34 1.87
C ASP A 78 18.05 -9.72 2.28
N MET A 79 17.19 -10.68 2.61
CA MET A 79 17.61 -12.04 2.91
C MET A 79 18.27 -12.72 1.70
N ALA A 80 17.73 -12.53 0.50
CA ALA A 80 18.34 -13.05 -0.72
C ALA A 80 19.71 -12.44 -0.96
N LYS A 81 19.90 -11.13 -0.75
CA LYS A 81 21.22 -10.47 -0.82
C LYS A 81 22.22 -11.05 0.20
N TYR A 82 21.72 -11.52 1.35
CA TYR A 82 22.55 -12.21 2.35
C TYR A 82 22.84 -13.68 2.03
N GLY A 83 22.31 -14.21 0.92
CA GLY A 83 22.59 -15.57 0.45
C GLY A 83 21.65 -16.64 1.00
N TYR A 84 20.53 -16.28 1.59
CA TYR A 84 19.48 -17.21 2.00
C TYR A 84 18.62 -17.64 0.81
N ASP A 85 18.12 -18.88 0.84
CA ASP A 85 17.08 -19.34 -0.09
C ASP A 85 15.71 -18.88 0.42
N VAL A 86 15.07 -17.95 -0.28
CA VAL A 86 13.84 -17.30 0.19
C VAL A 86 12.64 -17.71 -0.66
N THR A 87 11.53 -18.06 0.01
CA THR A 87 10.23 -18.30 -0.62
C THR A 87 9.17 -17.42 0.05
N VAL A 88 8.46 -16.64 -0.75
CA VAL A 88 7.35 -15.78 -0.32
C VAL A 88 6.03 -16.48 -0.63
N PHE A 89 5.14 -16.58 0.34
CA PHE A 89 3.78 -17.11 0.22
C PHE A 89 2.78 -15.96 0.28
N GLU A 90 2.03 -15.77 -0.80
CA GLU A 90 1.05 -14.69 -0.96
C GLU A 90 -0.37 -15.25 -1.05
N ALA A 91 -1.27 -14.68 -0.25
CA ALA A 91 -2.67 -15.11 -0.21
C ALA A 91 -3.45 -14.74 -1.49
N LEU A 92 -3.11 -13.61 -2.11
CA LEU A 92 -3.76 -13.13 -3.32
C LEU A 92 -3.15 -13.75 -4.58
N HIS A 93 -3.84 -13.60 -5.70
CA HIS A 93 -3.36 -14.00 -7.02
C HIS A 93 -2.30 -13.03 -7.61
N GLU A 94 -2.19 -11.83 -7.03
CA GLU A 94 -1.25 -10.79 -7.43
C GLU A 94 -0.24 -10.50 -6.30
N ILE A 95 1.01 -10.29 -6.69
CA ILE A 95 2.12 -9.98 -5.78
C ILE A 95 2.16 -8.49 -5.51
N GLY A 96 2.46 -8.10 -4.26
CA GLY A 96 2.67 -6.70 -3.89
C GLY A 96 1.79 -6.21 -2.74
N GLY A 97 0.80 -7.00 -2.32
CA GLY A 97 -0.09 -6.62 -1.21
C GLY A 97 -0.71 -5.23 -1.42
N VAL A 98 -0.62 -4.36 -0.41
CA VAL A 98 -1.17 -3.00 -0.46
C VAL A 98 -0.64 -2.14 -1.61
N LEU A 99 0.54 -2.45 -2.15
CA LEU A 99 1.09 -1.77 -3.32
C LEU A 99 0.24 -2.03 -4.57
N LYS A 100 -0.43 -3.18 -4.63
CA LYS A 100 -1.33 -3.56 -5.73
C LYS A 100 -2.79 -3.19 -5.44
N TYR A 101 -3.33 -3.63 -4.31
CA TYR A 101 -4.75 -3.45 -4.03
C TYR A 101 -5.11 -2.09 -3.40
N GLY A 102 -4.20 -1.48 -2.61
CA GLY A 102 -4.51 -0.30 -1.82
C GLY A 102 -4.15 1.02 -2.51
N SER A 103 -2.90 1.17 -2.97
CA SER A 103 -2.47 2.42 -3.61
C SER A 103 -3.03 2.56 -5.02
N PRO A 104 -3.64 3.69 -5.41
CA PRO A 104 -4.14 3.89 -6.78
C PRO A 104 -3.02 4.04 -7.81
N GLU A 105 -3.34 3.75 -9.08
CA GLU A 105 -2.41 3.84 -10.21
C GLU A 105 -1.79 5.25 -10.36
N PHE A 106 -2.58 6.31 -10.16
CA PHE A 106 -2.13 7.69 -10.28
C PHE A 106 -1.10 8.09 -9.21
N ARG A 107 -1.04 7.38 -8.10
CA ARG A 107 -0.07 7.58 -7.02
C ARG A 107 1.11 6.62 -7.10
N LEU A 108 0.84 5.36 -7.41
CA LEU A 108 1.84 4.30 -7.50
C LEU A 108 1.59 3.44 -8.74
N PRO A 109 2.24 3.73 -9.88
CA PRO A 109 2.09 2.97 -11.12
C PRO A 109 2.42 1.49 -10.94
N LYS A 110 1.48 0.60 -11.31
CA LYS A 110 1.61 -0.84 -11.05
C LYS A 110 2.61 -1.50 -11.99
N ASP A 111 2.46 -1.25 -13.29
CA ASP A 111 3.25 -1.95 -14.30
C ASP A 111 4.68 -1.41 -14.41
N LYS A 112 4.84 -0.09 -14.25
CA LYS A 112 6.17 0.56 -14.39
C LYS A 112 7.01 0.55 -13.12
N VAL A 113 6.38 0.65 -11.95
CA VAL A 113 7.09 0.80 -10.67
C VAL A 113 7.02 -0.48 -9.85
N VAL A 114 5.81 -0.87 -9.46
CA VAL A 114 5.63 -2.03 -8.57
C VAL A 114 6.11 -3.32 -9.23
N ALA A 115 5.77 -3.55 -10.49
CA ALA A 115 6.19 -4.74 -11.22
C ALA A 115 7.70 -4.80 -11.42
N ALA A 116 8.34 -3.66 -11.71
CA ALA A 116 9.80 -3.59 -11.89
C ALA A 116 10.55 -3.93 -10.59
N GLU A 117 10.10 -3.41 -9.44
CA GLU A 117 10.73 -3.71 -8.16
C GLU A 117 10.46 -5.15 -7.70
N ILE A 118 9.25 -5.69 -7.94
CA ILE A 118 8.98 -7.11 -7.73
C ILE A 118 9.90 -7.98 -8.59
N GLN A 119 10.10 -7.60 -9.86
CA GLN A 119 11.00 -8.33 -10.75
C GLN A 119 12.43 -8.31 -10.23
N SER A 120 12.92 -7.17 -9.76
CA SER A 120 14.24 -7.06 -9.13
C SER A 120 14.41 -8.00 -7.92
N VAL A 121 13.36 -8.17 -7.11
CA VAL A 121 13.37 -9.15 -6.00
C VAL A 121 13.43 -10.58 -6.53
N LYS A 122 12.69 -10.91 -7.58
CA LYS A 122 12.74 -12.23 -8.24
C LYS A 122 14.11 -12.52 -8.84
N ASP A 123 14.75 -11.52 -9.44
CA ASP A 123 16.08 -11.64 -10.06
C ASP A 123 17.17 -11.97 -9.03
N LEU A 124 16.95 -11.66 -7.74
CA LEU A 124 17.80 -12.13 -6.63
C LEU A 124 17.64 -13.64 -6.33
N GLY A 125 16.73 -14.33 -6.99
CA GLY A 125 16.45 -15.74 -6.79
C GLY A 125 15.32 -16.02 -5.78
N VAL A 126 14.57 -15.00 -5.35
CA VAL A 126 13.40 -15.17 -4.48
C VAL A 126 12.28 -15.88 -5.23
N LYS A 127 11.78 -16.97 -4.67
CA LYS A 127 10.59 -17.67 -5.15
C LYS A 127 9.35 -17.03 -4.56
N ILE A 128 8.29 -16.91 -5.35
CA ILE A 128 7.01 -16.34 -4.87
C ILE A 128 5.87 -17.26 -5.31
N GLU A 129 5.12 -17.74 -4.35
CA GLU A 129 3.95 -18.60 -4.53
C GLU A 129 2.69 -17.82 -4.16
N THR A 130 1.80 -17.65 -5.13
CA THR A 130 0.51 -16.95 -4.96
C THR A 130 -0.62 -17.94 -4.64
N ASN A 131 -1.77 -17.42 -4.17
CA ASN A 131 -2.93 -18.21 -3.76
C ASN A 131 -2.65 -19.17 -2.60
N VAL A 132 -1.70 -18.83 -1.74
CA VAL A 132 -1.32 -19.60 -0.54
C VAL A 132 -1.68 -18.82 0.71
N ILE A 133 -2.69 -19.27 1.43
CA ILE A 133 -3.18 -18.61 2.65
C ILE A 133 -2.55 -19.29 3.87
N ALA A 134 -1.54 -18.64 4.47
CA ALA A 134 -0.94 -19.12 5.71
C ALA A 134 -1.98 -19.21 6.84
N GLY A 135 -1.99 -20.33 7.54
CA GLY A 135 -3.01 -20.67 8.54
C GLY A 135 -4.28 -21.33 7.98
N ARG A 136 -4.38 -21.48 6.63
CA ARG A 136 -5.49 -22.19 5.96
C ARG A 136 -5.01 -23.25 5.00
N THR A 137 -4.28 -22.87 3.95
CA THR A 137 -3.72 -23.81 2.96
C THR A 137 -2.39 -24.38 3.40
N ILE A 138 -1.63 -23.63 4.20
CA ILE A 138 -0.35 -24.05 4.77
C ILE A 138 -0.23 -23.48 6.18
N THR A 139 0.33 -24.24 7.13
CA THR A 139 0.59 -23.76 8.49
C THR A 139 2.04 -23.37 8.68
N ILE A 140 2.34 -22.59 9.71
CA ILE A 140 3.72 -22.24 10.06
C ILE A 140 4.51 -23.46 10.49
N ASP A 141 3.88 -24.36 11.28
CA ASP A 141 4.50 -25.60 11.73
C ASP A 141 4.87 -26.49 10.53
N TYR A 142 3.96 -26.62 9.55
CA TYR A 142 4.25 -27.36 8.32
C TYR A 142 5.44 -26.78 7.55
N LEU A 143 5.54 -25.45 7.46
CA LEU A 143 6.69 -24.79 6.82
C LEU A 143 8.01 -25.11 7.53
N LEU A 144 8.02 -25.14 8.85
CA LEU A 144 9.20 -25.40 9.65
C LEU A 144 9.55 -26.90 9.67
N ASP A 145 8.56 -27.75 9.96
CA ASP A 145 8.80 -29.17 10.28
C ASP A 145 8.85 -30.07 9.04
N GLU A 146 8.01 -29.77 8.01
CA GLU A 146 7.87 -30.64 6.83
C GLU A 146 8.58 -30.04 5.59
N GLU A 147 8.41 -28.74 5.32
CA GLU A 147 9.09 -28.07 4.19
C GLU A 147 10.55 -27.72 4.50
N GLY A 148 10.94 -27.77 5.79
CA GLY A 148 12.31 -27.59 6.25
C GLY A 148 12.82 -26.16 6.10
N PHE A 149 11.95 -25.16 6.31
CA PHE A 149 12.40 -23.78 6.47
C PHE A 149 13.04 -23.58 7.84
N ASP A 150 14.17 -22.88 7.86
CA ASP A 150 14.89 -22.55 9.11
C ASP A 150 14.19 -21.43 9.90
N ALA A 151 13.47 -20.56 9.21
CA ALA A 151 12.75 -19.44 9.82
C ALA A 151 11.55 -19.00 8.98
N VAL A 152 10.55 -18.38 9.64
CA VAL A 152 9.39 -17.78 9.00
C VAL A 152 9.28 -16.31 9.39
N PHE A 153 9.21 -15.43 8.40
CA PHE A 153 8.87 -14.02 8.59
C PHE A 153 7.39 -13.79 8.30
N VAL A 154 6.67 -13.15 9.20
CA VAL A 154 5.24 -12.85 9.03
C VAL A 154 5.05 -11.38 8.71
N GLY A 155 4.67 -11.09 7.46
CA GLY A 155 4.39 -9.76 6.92
C GLY A 155 2.98 -9.68 6.32
N SER A 156 1.98 -10.26 6.98
CA SER A 156 0.59 -10.42 6.48
C SER A 156 -0.20 -9.12 6.34
N GLY A 157 0.35 -7.99 6.79
CA GLY A 157 -0.29 -6.68 6.70
C GLY A 157 -1.43 -6.47 7.71
N ALA A 158 -2.17 -5.36 7.56
CA ALA A 158 -3.29 -4.97 8.40
C ALA A 158 -4.53 -4.71 7.51
N GLY A 159 -4.97 -5.73 6.78
CA GLY A 159 -6.05 -5.65 5.80
C GLY A 159 -7.46 -5.58 6.39
N LEU A 160 -7.64 -5.86 7.69
CA LEU A 160 -8.94 -5.80 8.34
C LEU A 160 -9.44 -4.35 8.42
N PRO A 161 -10.65 -4.06 7.90
CA PRO A 161 -11.23 -2.73 7.98
C PRO A 161 -11.60 -2.36 9.42
N ARG A 162 -11.58 -1.06 9.70
CA ARG A 162 -12.16 -0.51 10.92
C ARG A 162 -13.49 0.09 10.60
N PHE A 163 -14.53 -0.38 11.24
CA PHE A 163 -15.88 0.15 11.14
C PHE A 163 -16.10 1.28 12.13
N MET A 164 -17.06 2.16 11.81
CA MET A 164 -17.41 3.31 12.63
C MET A 164 -18.29 2.91 13.82
N ASN A 165 -18.95 1.75 13.74
CA ASN A 165 -19.94 1.23 14.69
C ASN A 165 -21.13 2.19 14.89
N ILE A 166 -21.68 2.70 13.79
CA ILE A 166 -22.86 3.55 13.77
C ILE A 166 -24.02 2.83 13.07
N PRO A 167 -25.29 3.20 13.38
CA PRO A 167 -26.45 2.65 12.68
C PRO A 167 -26.35 2.82 11.17
N GLY A 168 -26.80 1.83 10.41
CA GLY A 168 -26.86 1.86 8.95
C GLY A 168 -25.53 1.60 8.24
N GLU A 169 -24.43 1.34 8.95
CA GLU A 169 -23.12 1.11 8.34
C GLU A 169 -23.05 -0.15 7.45
N HIS A 170 -24.06 -1.01 7.52
CA HIS A 170 -24.17 -2.25 6.72
C HIS A 170 -25.04 -2.09 5.46
N TYR A 171 -25.57 -0.90 5.20
CA TYR A 171 -26.39 -0.65 4.02
C TYR A 171 -25.60 -0.71 2.72
N ASN A 172 -26.31 -0.97 1.62
CA ASN A 172 -25.73 -0.93 0.29
C ASN A 172 -25.15 0.47 0.01
N GLY A 173 -24.01 0.51 -0.68
CA GLY A 173 -23.30 1.77 -0.92
C GLY A 173 -22.34 2.18 0.18
N VAL A 174 -22.32 1.50 1.33
CA VAL A 174 -21.32 1.71 2.40
C VAL A 174 -20.18 0.71 2.22
N PHE A 175 -18.99 1.20 2.00
CA PHE A 175 -17.78 0.40 1.77
C PHE A 175 -16.70 0.75 2.78
N SER A 176 -15.93 -0.24 3.21
CA SER A 176 -14.62 0.09 3.75
C SER A 176 -13.70 0.63 2.65
N ALA A 177 -12.82 1.56 2.98
CA ALA A 177 -11.87 2.10 2.00
C ALA A 177 -10.99 1.00 1.36
N ASN A 178 -10.62 -0.03 2.15
CA ASN A 178 -9.86 -1.18 1.63
C ASN A 178 -10.65 -1.96 0.58
N GLU A 179 -11.94 -2.20 0.80
CA GLU A 179 -12.80 -2.87 -0.16
C GLU A 179 -12.95 -2.05 -1.44
N PHE A 180 -13.29 -0.77 -1.31
CA PHE A 180 -13.45 0.14 -2.44
C PHE A 180 -12.19 0.22 -3.29
N LEU A 181 -11.03 0.43 -2.65
CA LEU A 181 -9.74 0.48 -3.34
C LEU A 181 -9.34 -0.87 -3.95
N THR A 182 -9.62 -1.99 -3.29
CA THR A 182 -9.35 -3.32 -3.84
C THR A 182 -10.17 -3.57 -5.10
N ARG A 183 -11.47 -3.25 -5.08
CA ARG A 183 -12.33 -3.37 -6.26
C ARG A 183 -11.81 -2.51 -7.41
N ASN A 184 -11.40 -1.29 -7.14
CA ASN A 184 -10.87 -0.39 -8.16
C ASN A 184 -9.49 -0.82 -8.66
N ASN A 185 -8.53 -1.03 -7.77
CA ASN A 185 -7.13 -1.19 -8.15
C ASN A 185 -6.77 -2.62 -8.58
N LEU A 186 -7.16 -3.64 -7.78
CA LEU A 186 -6.84 -5.03 -8.05
C LEU A 186 -7.84 -5.66 -9.02
N MET A 187 -9.13 -5.43 -8.78
CA MET A 187 -10.22 -5.99 -9.58
C MET A 187 -10.61 -5.09 -10.77
N LYS A 188 -9.91 -3.98 -10.97
CA LYS A 188 -9.96 -3.08 -12.14
C LYS A 188 -11.36 -2.55 -12.45
N ALA A 189 -12.15 -2.22 -11.43
CA ALA A 189 -13.52 -1.73 -11.58
C ALA A 189 -13.64 -0.44 -12.41
N TYR A 190 -12.56 0.31 -12.60
CA TYR A 190 -12.50 1.50 -13.46
C TYR A 190 -12.49 1.16 -14.96
N ARG A 191 -12.36 -0.11 -15.34
CA ARG A 191 -12.29 -0.56 -16.74
C ARG A 191 -13.63 -1.13 -17.20
N ASN A 192 -14.04 -0.80 -18.41
CA ASN A 192 -15.30 -1.26 -19.00
C ASN A 192 -15.28 -2.73 -19.47
N ASP A 193 -14.08 -3.33 -19.55
CA ASP A 193 -13.88 -4.74 -19.94
C ASP A 193 -13.79 -5.68 -18.72
N TYR A 194 -14.12 -5.19 -17.51
CA TYR A 194 -14.17 -5.94 -16.26
C TYR A 194 -15.56 -5.81 -15.63
N ASP A 195 -16.14 -6.95 -15.22
CA ASP A 195 -17.46 -7.01 -14.59
C ASP A 195 -17.41 -6.76 -13.06
N THR A 196 -16.40 -6.07 -12.58
CA THR A 196 -16.28 -5.78 -11.15
C THR A 196 -17.30 -4.74 -10.73
N PRO A 197 -18.24 -5.07 -9.83
CA PRO A 197 -19.26 -4.12 -9.40
C PRO A 197 -18.65 -3.05 -8.52
N ILE A 198 -18.76 -1.81 -8.95
CA ILE A 198 -18.50 -0.62 -8.15
C ILE A 198 -19.59 0.40 -8.46
N HIS A 199 -20.29 0.82 -7.43
CA HIS A 199 -21.27 1.90 -7.55
C HIS A 199 -20.69 3.11 -6.83
N THR A 200 -20.25 4.09 -7.60
CA THR A 200 -20.06 5.44 -7.09
C THR A 200 -21.37 6.16 -7.38
N GLY A 201 -22.10 6.57 -6.35
CA GLY A 201 -23.21 7.51 -6.54
C GLY A 201 -22.69 8.86 -7.04
N ASP A 202 -23.61 9.79 -7.35
CA ASP A 202 -23.25 11.16 -7.75
C ASP A 202 -22.44 11.88 -6.66
N LYS A 203 -22.65 11.51 -5.39
CA LYS A 203 -21.99 12.08 -4.23
C LYS A 203 -21.40 10.99 -3.35
N VAL A 204 -20.14 11.15 -2.98
CA VAL A 204 -19.40 10.22 -2.11
C VAL A 204 -18.87 10.97 -0.88
N VAL A 205 -19.11 10.40 0.29
CA VAL A 205 -18.53 10.85 1.55
C VAL A 205 -17.46 9.85 1.99
N VAL A 206 -16.25 10.34 2.22
CA VAL A 206 -15.14 9.53 2.75
C VAL A 206 -14.86 9.94 4.18
N VAL A 207 -15.01 9.01 5.11
CA VAL A 207 -14.80 9.25 6.54
C VAL A 207 -13.38 8.89 6.94
N GLY A 208 -12.58 9.88 7.27
CA GLY A 208 -11.20 9.68 7.70
C GLY A 208 -10.24 10.74 7.17
N GLY A 209 -9.04 10.81 7.73
CA GLY A 209 -8.03 11.82 7.39
C GLY A 209 -6.65 11.26 7.05
N GLY A 210 -6.52 9.94 6.87
CA GLY A 210 -5.24 9.29 6.53
C GLY A 210 -5.00 9.17 5.02
N ASN A 211 -3.84 8.65 4.63
CA ASN A 211 -3.50 8.44 3.21
C ASN A 211 -4.53 7.57 2.49
N VAL A 212 -5.08 6.56 3.16
CA VAL A 212 -6.12 5.69 2.60
C VAL A 212 -7.39 6.47 2.28
N ALA A 213 -7.77 7.44 3.14
CA ALA A 213 -8.92 8.31 2.87
C ALA A 213 -8.67 9.22 1.67
N MET A 214 -7.45 9.78 1.54
CA MET A 214 -7.06 10.58 0.36
C MET A 214 -7.12 9.72 -0.91
N ASP A 215 -6.57 8.50 -0.87
CA ASP A 215 -6.59 7.58 -2.01
C ASP A 215 -8.03 7.19 -2.40
N ALA A 216 -8.90 6.89 -1.44
CA ALA A 216 -10.29 6.55 -1.69
C ALA A 216 -11.08 7.73 -2.27
N ALA A 217 -10.91 8.93 -1.69
CA ALA A 217 -11.60 10.13 -2.15
C ALA A 217 -11.18 10.53 -3.58
N ARG A 218 -9.88 10.52 -3.86
CA ARG A 218 -9.36 10.83 -5.20
C ARG A 218 -9.78 9.77 -6.23
N THR A 219 -9.91 8.52 -5.81
CA THR A 219 -10.42 7.44 -6.66
C THR A 219 -11.91 7.66 -6.96
N ALA A 220 -12.73 7.96 -5.96
CA ALA A 220 -14.16 8.23 -6.14
C ALA A 220 -14.40 9.44 -7.08
N LEU A 221 -13.64 10.52 -6.89
CA LEU A 221 -13.70 11.69 -7.76
C LEU A 221 -13.37 11.32 -9.23
N ARG A 222 -12.33 10.51 -9.45
CA ARG A 222 -11.93 10.06 -10.79
C ARG A 222 -12.93 9.11 -11.44
N LEU A 223 -13.76 8.45 -10.65
CA LEU A 223 -14.89 7.65 -11.12
C LEU A 223 -16.14 8.50 -11.40
N GLY A 224 -16.07 9.82 -11.19
CA GLY A 224 -17.11 10.79 -11.55
C GLY A 224 -17.94 11.34 -10.40
N ALA A 225 -17.68 10.97 -9.15
CA ALA A 225 -18.46 11.42 -8.01
C ALA A 225 -18.02 12.79 -7.48
N GLU A 226 -18.94 13.62 -7.05
CA GLU A 226 -18.66 14.76 -6.16
C GLU A 226 -18.25 14.22 -4.79
N THR A 227 -17.02 14.51 -4.35
CA THR A 227 -16.43 13.83 -3.20
C THR A 227 -16.10 14.78 -2.05
N THR A 228 -16.54 14.41 -0.84
CA THR A 228 -16.27 15.13 0.40
C THR A 228 -15.56 14.22 1.42
N ILE A 229 -14.43 14.69 1.96
CA ILE A 229 -13.78 14.07 3.11
C ILE A 229 -14.36 14.64 4.39
N VAL A 230 -14.82 13.77 5.28
CA VAL A 230 -15.29 14.11 6.62
C VAL A 230 -14.25 13.69 7.65
N TYR A 231 -13.81 14.64 8.48
CA TYR A 231 -12.79 14.37 9.49
C TYR A 231 -13.12 15.02 10.83
N ARG A 232 -12.99 14.24 11.91
CA ARG A 232 -13.39 14.64 13.27
C ARG A 232 -12.53 15.74 13.93
N ARG A 233 -11.34 16.02 13.37
CA ARG A 233 -10.40 17.01 13.90
C ARG A 233 -10.16 18.12 12.88
N THR A 234 -9.21 18.98 13.18
CA THR A 234 -8.80 20.06 12.27
C THR A 234 -7.87 19.56 11.18
N GLU A 235 -7.66 20.39 10.18
CA GLU A 235 -6.74 20.09 9.07
C GLU A 235 -5.29 19.86 9.56
N LYS A 236 -4.88 20.57 10.59
CA LYS A 236 -3.51 20.45 11.17
C LYS A 236 -3.24 19.06 11.76
N GLU A 237 -4.29 18.33 12.10
CA GLU A 237 -4.21 17.01 12.71
C GLU A 237 -4.42 15.87 11.71
N LEU A 238 -4.51 16.18 10.40
CA LEU A 238 -4.62 15.16 9.37
C LEU A 238 -3.39 14.24 9.40
N PRO A 239 -3.57 12.92 9.55
CA PRO A 239 -2.46 11.99 9.56
C PRO A 239 -1.89 11.70 8.17
N ALA A 240 -2.61 12.07 7.09
CA ALA A 240 -2.12 11.95 5.73
C ALA A 240 -0.84 12.77 5.50
N ARG A 241 -0.11 12.43 4.45
CA ARG A 241 1.00 13.24 3.95
C ARG A 241 0.47 14.59 3.49
N ALA A 242 1.24 15.64 3.75
CA ALA A 242 0.87 17.00 3.34
C ALA A 242 0.67 17.11 1.82
N GLU A 243 1.53 16.44 1.04
CA GLU A 243 1.43 16.36 -0.42
C GLU A 243 0.10 15.72 -0.88
N GLU A 244 -0.34 14.64 -0.23
CA GLU A 244 -1.60 13.96 -0.60
C GLU A 244 -2.84 14.82 -0.26
N VAL A 245 -2.79 15.57 0.83
CA VAL A 245 -3.84 16.53 1.18
C VAL A 245 -3.88 17.67 0.16
N HIS A 246 -2.72 18.16 -0.26
CA HIS A 246 -2.60 19.20 -1.27
C HIS A 246 -3.19 18.74 -2.62
N HIS A 247 -2.77 17.58 -3.10
CA HIS A 247 -3.31 16.99 -4.33
C HIS A 247 -4.83 16.77 -4.27
N ALA A 248 -5.36 16.30 -3.12
CA ALA A 248 -6.80 16.12 -2.97
C ALA A 248 -7.57 17.45 -3.11
N LYS A 249 -7.02 18.54 -2.57
CA LYS A 249 -7.60 19.88 -2.70
C LYS A 249 -7.50 20.43 -4.12
N GLU A 250 -6.36 20.27 -4.78
CA GLU A 250 -6.16 20.68 -6.17
C GLU A 250 -7.13 19.98 -7.13
N GLU A 251 -7.44 18.71 -6.86
CA GLU A 251 -8.41 17.94 -7.63
C GLU A 251 -9.87 18.34 -7.36
N GLY A 252 -10.13 19.18 -6.35
CA GLY A 252 -11.47 19.70 -6.05
C GLY A 252 -12.24 18.92 -4.99
N ILE A 253 -11.58 18.03 -4.23
CA ILE A 253 -12.21 17.33 -3.10
C ILE A 253 -12.54 18.32 -1.99
N GLN A 254 -13.77 18.24 -1.49
CA GLN A 254 -14.24 19.06 -0.38
C GLN A 254 -13.82 18.46 0.95
N PHE A 255 -13.63 19.29 1.98
CA PHE A 255 -13.26 18.88 3.32
C PHE A 255 -14.21 19.42 4.36
N ALA A 256 -14.91 18.53 5.06
CA ALA A 256 -15.73 18.85 6.22
C ALA A 256 -14.98 18.47 7.50
N MET A 257 -14.25 19.43 8.05
CA MET A 257 -13.50 19.27 9.29
C MET A 257 -14.39 19.39 10.53
N LEU A 258 -13.92 18.90 11.67
CA LEU A 258 -14.64 18.90 12.96
C LEU A 258 -16.02 18.24 12.87
N THR A 259 -16.14 17.28 11.96
CA THR A 259 -17.39 16.60 11.65
C THR A 259 -17.21 15.09 11.80
N ASN A 260 -18.18 14.43 12.41
CA ASN A 260 -18.19 12.97 12.56
C ASN A 260 -19.60 12.44 12.24
N PRO A 261 -19.72 11.40 11.41
CA PRO A 261 -21.03 10.80 11.14
C PRO A 261 -21.54 10.08 12.38
N VAL A 262 -22.86 10.11 12.56
CA VAL A 262 -23.56 9.47 13.71
C VAL A 262 -24.46 8.33 13.27
N GLU A 263 -24.92 8.37 12.01
CA GLU A 263 -25.84 7.40 11.43
C GLU A 263 -25.75 7.44 9.92
N VAL A 264 -25.96 6.32 9.26
CA VAL A 264 -26.23 6.23 7.81
C VAL A 264 -27.72 5.95 7.64
N ILE A 265 -28.40 6.86 6.94
CA ILE A 265 -29.82 6.74 6.65
C ILE A 265 -29.96 6.13 5.26
N GLY A 266 -30.54 4.94 5.20
CA GLY A 266 -30.86 4.26 3.95
C GLY A 266 -32.23 4.67 3.40
N ASP A 267 -32.44 4.39 2.13
CA ASP A 267 -33.77 4.42 1.49
C ASP A 267 -34.38 3.01 1.41
N GLU A 268 -35.42 2.83 0.64
CA GLU A 268 -36.08 1.53 0.43
C GLU A 268 -35.23 0.46 -0.26
N ASN A 269 -34.06 0.83 -0.79
CA ASN A 269 -33.11 -0.07 -1.44
C ASN A 269 -31.91 -0.41 -0.55
N GLY A 270 -31.80 0.15 0.63
CA GLY A 270 -30.78 -0.11 1.64
C GLY A 270 -29.87 1.06 1.89
#